data_f601b40c63247f783b2bd1da37afc9ce
#
_entry.id   f601b40c63247f783b2bd1da37afc9ce
#
_cell.length_a   1.000
_cell.length_b   1.000
_cell.length_c   1.000
_cell.angle_alpha   90.00
_cell.angle_beta   90.00
_cell.angle_gamma   90.00
#
_symmetry.space_group_name_H-M   'P 1'
#
loop_
_entity.id
_entity.type
_entity.pdbx_description
1 polymer ?
#
loop_
_entity_poly.entity_id
_entity_poly.type
_entity_poly.pdbx_seq_one_letter_code
_entity_poly.pdbx_strand_id
1 'polypeptide(L)'
;MSPTYGWQLPRIFEALLRGGRFSGSRDAYFVMTCGAEIGDPIPRLEALCRDMGLTYRGVLPVVMPENYIALFRAPGPEEAHAIVAAAVPGLEEGAERIRRGESLPPVRRGAIDKLKSGPVNAFFYRFVIKSGPFRSTSACVGCGKCAAVCVENNIRLRDGRPVWGDRCTHCMACICGCPAGAIEYGRASRGKPRYQCPEYREE
;
A
#
# COMPACT_ATOMS: atom_id res chain seq x y z
N MET A 1 4.41 -6.64 -7.67
CA MET A 1 4.58 -6.24 -6.26
C MET A 1 3.52 -5.22 -5.91
N SER A 2 3.00 -5.25 -4.67
CA SER A 2 1.91 -4.36 -4.22
C SER A 2 1.97 -4.12 -2.72
N PRO A 3 1.56 -2.96 -2.20
CA PRO A 3 1.31 -2.80 -0.78
C PRO A 3 0.10 -3.62 -0.34
N THR A 4 -0.03 -3.82 0.97
CA THR A 4 -1.21 -4.43 1.62
C THR A 4 -2.10 -3.31 2.17
N TYR A 5 -3.37 -3.28 1.77
CA TYR A 5 -4.36 -2.35 2.30
C TYR A 5 -5.45 -3.10 3.04
N GLY A 6 -5.52 -2.90 4.35
CA GLY A 6 -6.50 -3.59 5.19
C GLY A 6 -6.43 -5.12 5.03
N TRP A 7 -5.23 -5.69 5.06
CA TRP A 7 -4.95 -7.13 4.95
C TRP A 7 -5.40 -7.78 3.63
N GLN A 8 -5.42 -6.99 2.55
CA GLN A 8 -5.77 -7.45 1.19
C GLN A 8 -4.97 -6.70 0.14
N LEU A 9 -5.04 -7.19 -1.09
CA LEU A 9 -4.58 -6.43 -2.26
C LEU A 9 -5.41 -5.12 -2.36
N PRO A 10 -4.77 -3.97 -2.65
CA PRO A 10 -5.52 -2.73 -2.85
C PRO A 10 -6.57 -2.89 -3.96
N ARG A 11 -7.80 -2.45 -3.71
CA ARG A 11 -8.92 -2.59 -4.66
C ARG A 11 -8.64 -1.95 -6.01
N ILE A 12 -7.96 -0.80 -6.01
CA ILE A 12 -7.55 -0.13 -7.25
C ILE A 12 -6.56 -0.98 -8.05
N PHE A 13 -5.61 -1.65 -7.37
CA PHE A 13 -4.63 -2.50 -8.04
C PHE A 13 -5.27 -3.80 -8.56
N GLU A 14 -6.18 -4.39 -7.81
CA GLU A 14 -6.97 -5.53 -8.28
C GLU A 14 -7.79 -5.17 -9.52
N ALA A 15 -8.45 -4.01 -9.53
CA ALA A 15 -9.21 -3.52 -10.69
C ALA A 15 -8.30 -3.33 -11.91
N LEU A 16 -7.10 -2.78 -11.71
CA LEU A 16 -6.09 -2.63 -12.77
C LEU A 16 -5.68 -4.00 -13.35
N LEU A 17 -5.42 -4.99 -12.49
CA LEU A 17 -5.07 -6.33 -12.93
C LEU A 17 -6.20 -6.97 -13.75
N ARG A 18 -7.45 -6.88 -13.26
CA ARG A 18 -8.62 -7.42 -13.95
C ARG A 18 -8.88 -6.78 -15.32
N GLY A 19 -8.57 -5.50 -15.47
CA GLY A 19 -8.68 -4.76 -16.74
C GLY A 19 -7.49 -4.99 -17.69
N GLY A 20 -6.39 -5.54 -17.18
CA GLY A 20 -5.16 -5.78 -17.94
C GLY A 20 -5.22 -7.02 -18.85
N ARG A 21 -4.42 -6.99 -19.89
CA ARG A 21 -4.14 -8.17 -20.73
C ARG A 21 -2.69 -8.58 -20.54
N PHE A 22 -2.49 -9.82 -20.13
CA PHE A 22 -1.14 -10.35 -19.86
C PHE A 22 -0.82 -11.42 -20.90
N SER A 23 0.34 -11.28 -21.55
CA SER A 23 0.90 -12.25 -22.48
C SER A 23 2.16 -12.87 -21.86
N GLY A 24 2.54 -14.06 -22.31
CA GLY A 24 3.72 -14.78 -21.82
C GLY A 24 3.38 -15.80 -20.73
N SER A 25 4.15 -15.81 -19.64
CA SER A 25 3.96 -16.79 -18.55
C SER A 25 2.57 -16.66 -17.92
N ARG A 26 1.97 -17.80 -17.61
CA ARG A 26 0.72 -17.87 -16.85
C ARG A 26 0.93 -17.97 -15.35
N ASP A 27 2.16 -18.10 -14.89
CA ASP A 27 2.48 -18.16 -13.48
C ASP A 27 2.38 -16.77 -12.83
N ALA A 28 1.64 -16.67 -11.75
CA ALA A 28 1.42 -15.44 -11.00
C ALA A 28 1.99 -15.53 -9.59
N TYR A 29 2.92 -14.65 -9.30
CA TYR A 29 3.56 -14.49 -7.99
C TYR A 29 3.15 -13.13 -7.40
N PHE A 30 2.84 -13.12 -6.11
CA PHE A 30 2.47 -11.89 -5.42
C PHE A 30 3.55 -11.56 -4.39
N VAL A 31 4.11 -10.37 -4.45
CA VAL A 31 4.97 -9.81 -3.41
C VAL A 31 4.19 -8.68 -2.76
N MET A 32 3.83 -8.83 -1.48
CA MET A 32 2.97 -7.89 -0.76
C MET A 32 3.72 -7.26 0.40
N THR A 33 3.96 -5.95 0.32
CA THR A 33 4.56 -5.19 1.42
C THR A 33 3.51 -4.85 2.48
N CYS A 34 3.90 -4.88 3.75
CA CYS A 34 3.02 -4.60 4.89
C CYS A 34 3.81 -3.97 6.04
N GLY A 35 3.14 -3.25 6.95
CA GLY A 35 3.78 -2.73 8.15
C GLY A 35 4.09 -3.81 9.20
N ALA A 36 3.31 -4.89 9.22
CA ALA A 36 3.50 -6.02 10.13
C ALA A 36 3.11 -7.36 9.49
N GLU A 37 1.94 -7.44 8.88
CA GLU A 37 1.37 -8.69 8.36
C GLU A 37 0.43 -8.43 7.18
N ILE A 38 0.25 -9.44 6.32
CA ILE A 38 -0.65 -9.37 5.17
C ILE A 38 -2.06 -9.92 5.45
N GLY A 39 -2.29 -10.57 6.61
CA GLY A 39 -3.50 -11.31 6.92
C GLY A 39 -3.67 -12.56 6.06
N ASP A 40 -4.89 -12.84 5.60
CA ASP A 40 -5.21 -13.95 4.69
C ASP A 40 -5.73 -13.45 3.32
N PRO A 41 -4.88 -12.86 2.46
CA PRO A 41 -5.29 -12.44 1.12
C PRO A 41 -5.41 -13.60 0.13
N ILE A 42 -4.91 -14.80 0.48
CA ILE A 42 -4.72 -15.94 -0.42
C ILE A 42 -6.00 -16.34 -1.15
N PRO A 43 -7.16 -16.52 -0.50
CA PRO A 43 -8.38 -16.93 -1.20
C PRO A 43 -8.78 -15.94 -2.30
N ARG A 44 -8.54 -14.64 -2.07
CA ARG A 44 -8.84 -13.59 -3.06
C ARG A 44 -7.83 -13.56 -4.19
N LEU A 45 -6.53 -13.78 -3.90
CA LEU A 45 -5.48 -13.88 -4.91
C LEU A 45 -5.67 -15.09 -5.82
N GLU A 46 -6.03 -16.25 -5.25
CA GLU A 46 -6.37 -17.46 -5.99
C GLU A 46 -7.60 -17.26 -6.88
N ALA A 47 -8.64 -16.60 -6.37
CA ALA A 47 -9.81 -16.26 -7.15
C ALA A 47 -9.46 -15.31 -8.30
N LEU A 48 -8.66 -14.27 -8.04
CA LEU A 48 -8.17 -13.35 -9.06
C LEU A 48 -7.40 -14.10 -10.16
N CYS A 49 -6.47 -14.97 -9.80
CA CYS A 49 -5.72 -15.77 -10.77
C CYS A 49 -6.64 -16.64 -11.61
N ARG A 50 -7.58 -17.34 -10.99
CA ARG A 50 -8.56 -18.19 -11.65
C ARG A 50 -9.39 -17.41 -12.68
N ASP A 51 -9.90 -16.23 -12.28
CA ASP A 51 -10.71 -15.37 -13.17
C ASP A 51 -9.91 -14.84 -14.37
N MET A 52 -8.59 -14.69 -14.20
CA MET A 52 -7.67 -14.18 -15.23
C MET A 52 -7.00 -15.31 -16.04
N GLY A 53 -7.29 -16.58 -15.75
CA GLY A 53 -6.65 -17.73 -16.39
C GLY A 53 -5.16 -17.84 -16.05
N LEU A 54 -4.75 -17.40 -14.84
CA LEU A 54 -3.40 -17.48 -14.32
C LEU A 54 -3.27 -18.60 -13.30
N THR A 55 -2.06 -19.12 -13.13
CA THR A 55 -1.70 -20.10 -12.09
C THR A 55 -1.13 -19.38 -10.90
N TYR A 56 -1.80 -19.43 -9.75
CA TYR A 56 -1.27 -18.90 -8.49
C TYR A 56 -0.06 -19.72 -8.02
N ARG A 57 1.08 -19.06 -7.85
CA ARG A 57 2.36 -19.68 -7.43
C ARG A 57 2.81 -19.25 -6.04
N GLY A 58 2.02 -18.44 -5.35
CA GLY A 58 2.27 -18.04 -3.97
C GLY A 58 2.31 -16.54 -3.74
N VAL A 59 2.37 -16.17 -2.47
CA VAL A 59 2.54 -14.78 -2.01
C VAL A 59 3.72 -14.69 -1.06
N LEU A 60 4.59 -13.69 -1.27
CA LEU A 60 5.69 -13.32 -0.39
C LEU A 60 5.28 -12.10 0.43
N PRO A 61 5.05 -12.23 1.75
CA PRO A 61 4.90 -11.07 2.61
C PRO A 61 6.26 -10.41 2.88
N VAL A 62 6.31 -9.09 2.79
CA VAL A 62 7.52 -8.31 3.03
C VAL A 62 7.20 -7.21 4.03
N VAL A 63 7.76 -7.31 5.23
CA VAL A 63 7.60 -6.25 6.24
C VAL A 63 8.44 -5.04 5.83
N MET A 64 7.78 -3.89 5.74
CA MET A 64 8.37 -2.61 5.34
C MET A 64 7.93 -1.52 6.32
N PRO A 65 8.66 -0.39 6.39
CA PRO A 65 8.30 0.69 7.27
C PRO A 65 6.84 1.14 7.11
N GLU A 66 6.12 1.24 8.21
CA GLU A 66 4.72 1.67 8.22
C GLU A 66 4.58 3.13 7.75
N ASN A 67 3.66 3.39 6.85
CA ASN A 67 3.35 4.72 6.37
C ASN A 67 1.87 5.13 6.52
N TYR A 68 1.02 4.25 7.06
CA TYR A 68 -0.40 4.54 7.24
C TYR A 68 -0.64 5.42 8.48
N ILE A 69 -0.12 6.63 8.42
CA ILE A 69 -0.09 7.59 9.54
C ILE A 69 -1.47 8.13 9.94
N ALA A 70 -2.52 7.83 9.17
CA ALA A 70 -3.90 8.08 9.58
C ALA A 70 -4.29 7.29 10.85
N LEU A 71 -3.70 6.11 11.08
CA LEU A 71 -3.91 5.29 12.27
C LEU A 71 -2.61 5.03 13.05
N PHE A 72 -1.55 4.64 12.38
CA PHE A 72 -0.31 4.19 13.00
C PHE A 72 0.76 5.29 13.04
N ARG A 73 1.87 5.02 13.69
CA ARG A 73 3.06 5.87 13.66
C ARG A 73 4.04 5.29 12.65
N ALA A 74 4.57 6.12 11.77
CA ALA A 74 5.70 5.73 10.95
C ALA A 74 6.97 5.63 11.81
N PRO A 75 7.89 4.70 11.51
CA PRO A 75 9.18 4.60 12.20
C PRO A 75 10.05 5.83 11.93
N GLY A 76 11.01 6.06 12.79
CA GLY A 76 12.11 7.02 12.55
C GLY A 76 13.09 6.49 11.49
N PRO A 77 14.05 7.33 11.03
CA PRO A 77 14.97 6.94 9.97
C PRO A 77 15.80 5.69 10.27
N GLU A 78 16.36 5.57 11.47
CA GLU A 78 17.18 4.42 11.87
C GLU A 78 16.35 3.12 11.94
N GLU A 79 15.16 3.20 12.56
CA GLU A 79 14.24 2.07 12.63
C GLU A 79 13.77 1.65 11.23
N ALA A 80 13.45 2.62 10.37
CA ALA A 80 13.05 2.35 8.99
C ALA A 80 14.17 1.67 8.21
N HIS A 81 15.43 2.13 8.35
CA HIS A 81 16.58 1.51 7.72
C HIS A 81 16.76 0.05 8.18
N ALA A 82 16.66 -0.21 9.49
CA ALA A 82 16.75 -1.57 10.03
C ALA A 82 15.65 -2.49 9.48
N ILE A 83 14.41 -2.00 9.36
CA ILE A 83 13.30 -2.77 8.77
C ILE A 83 13.59 -3.11 7.31
N VAL A 84 14.05 -2.13 6.52
CA VAL A 84 14.39 -2.36 5.09
C VAL A 84 15.52 -3.36 4.97
N ALA A 85 16.60 -3.21 5.74
CA ALA A 85 17.73 -4.13 5.73
C ALA A 85 17.31 -5.57 6.09
N ALA A 86 16.43 -5.73 7.08
CA ALA A 86 15.90 -7.03 7.48
C ALA A 86 15.03 -7.71 6.40
N ALA A 87 14.43 -6.93 5.49
CA ALA A 87 13.61 -7.47 4.41
C ALA A 87 14.42 -8.03 3.24
N VAL A 88 15.66 -7.57 3.04
CA VAL A 88 16.49 -7.90 1.86
C VAL A 88 16.71 -9.41 1.69
N PRO A 89 17.15 -10.19 2.69
CA PRO A 89 17.40 -11.63 2.49
C PRO A 89 16.15 -12.40 2.02
N GLY A 90 14.98 -12.08 2.59
CA GLY A 90 13.72 -12.72 2.18
C GLY A 90 13.30 -12.34 0.76
N LEU A 91 13.58 -11.10 0.34
CA LEU A 91 13.33 -10.64 -1.02
C LEU A 91 14.25 -11.34 -2.02
N GLU A 92 15.54 -11.50 -1.70
CA GLU A 92 16.53 -12.21 -2.55
C GLU A 92 16.14 -13.68 -2.72
N GLU A 93 15.80 -14.37 -1.63
CA GLU A 93 15.34 -15.77 -1.69
C GLU A 93 14.05 -15.88 -2.53
N GLY A 94 13.08 -15.00 -2.30
CA GLY A 94 11.85 -14.99 -3.06
C GLY A 94 12.07 -14.73 -4.56
N ALA A 95 12.93 -13.79 -4.90
CA ALA A 95 13.30 -13.49 -6.28
C ALA A 95 13.97 -14.69 -6.97
N GLU A 96 14.86 -15.39 -6.28
CA GLU A 96 15.53 -16.57 -6.81
C GLU A 96 14.55 -17.74 -7.06
N ARG A 97 13.59 -17.98 -6.15
CA ARG A 97 12.51 -18.96 -6.36
C ARG A 97 11.66 -18.62 -7.58
N ILE A 98 11.27 -17.36 -7.71
CA ILE A 98 10.51 -16.88 -8.89
C ILE A 98 11.32 -17.10 -10.17
N ARG A 99 12.61 -16.79 -10.18
CA ARG A 99 13.50 -16.99 -11.32
C ARG A 99 13.58 -18.45 -11.76
N ARG A 100 13.51 -19.39 -10.78
CA ARG A 100 13.49 -20.84 -11.04
C ARG A 100 12.12 -21.39 -11.39
N GLY A 101 11.07 -20.58 -11.38
CA GLY A 101 9.69 -21.04 -11.59
C GLY A 101 9.12 -21.85 -10.43
N GLU A 102 9.76 -21.80 -9.25
CA GLU A 102 9.31 -22.50 -8.06
C GLU A 102 8.15 -21.75 -7.38
N SER A 103 7.26 -22.46 -6.71
CA SER A 103 6.24 -21.83 -5.89
C SER A 103 6.86 -21.16 -4.66
N LEU A 104 6.30 -20.03 -4.24
CA LEU A 104 6.68 -19.40 -2.99
C LEU A 104 6.22 -20.24 -1.80
N PRO A 105 6.93 -20.18 -0.65
CA PRO A 105 6.56 -20.92 0.54
C PRO A 105 5.14 -20.57 1.02
N PRO A 106 4.42 -21.54 1.63
CA PRO A 106 3.10 -21.27 2.18
C PRO A 106 3.19 -20.29 3.35
N VAL A 107 2.31 -19.29 3.36
CA VAL A 107 2.19 -18.34 4.47
C VAL A 107 1.29 -18.96 5.55
N ARG A 108 1.73 -18.87 6.82
CA ARG A 108 0.89 -19.25 7.96
C ARG A 108 -0.30 -18.31 8.06
N ARG A 109 -1.48 -18.86 8.27
CA ARG A 109 -2.73 -18.11 8.38
C ARG A 109 -3.65 -18.76 9.41
N GLY A 110 -4.24 -17.93 10.24
CA GLY A 110 -5.14 -18.35 11.31
C GLY A 110 -6.56 -17.82 11.17
N ALA A 111 -7.41 -18.09 12.15
CA ALA A 111 -8.78 -17.58 12.18
C ALA A 111 -8.82 -16.04 12.27
N ILE A 112 -7.87 -15.44 13.00
CA ILE A 112 -7.75 -13.99 13.13
C ILE A 112 -7.42 -13.33 11.78
N ASP A 113 -6.53 -13.94 10.98
CA ASP A 113 -6.16 -13.43 9.66
C ASP A 113 -7.34 -13.45 8.70
N LYS A 114 -8.14 -14.51 8.74
CA LYS A 114 -9.40 -14.60 7.98
C LYS A 114 -10.39 -13.51 8.40
N LEU A 115 -10.53 -13.27 9.71
CA LEU A 115 -11.40 -12.22 10.23
C LEU A 115 -10.93 -10.82 9.76
N LYS A 116 -9.62 -10.54 9.84
CA LYS A 116 -9.02 -9.28 9.39
C LYS A 116 -9.23 -9.07 7.89
N SER A 117 -8.92 -10.06 7.08
CA SER A 117 -9.00 -9.99 5.61
C SER A 117 -10.42 -10.05 5.05
N GLY A 118 -11.38 -10.50 5.84
CA GLY A 118 -12.79 -10.59 5.48
C GLY A 118 -13.61 -9.43 6.06
N PRO A 119 -14.41 -9.67 7.13
CA PRO A 119 -15.35 -8.68 7.64
C PRO A 119 -14.69 -7.40 8.15
N VAL A 120 -13.49 -7.47 8.76
CA VAL A 120 -12.77 -6.26 9.20
C VAL A 120 -12.31 -5.43 8.00
N ASN A 121 -11.81 -6.03 6.94
CA ASN A 121 -11.49 -5.33 5.69
C ASN A 121 -12.72 -4.64 5.10
N ALA A 122 -13.87 -5.33 5.04
CA ALA A 122 -15.11 -4.77 4.51
C ALA A 122 -15.56 -3.55 5.33
N PHE A 123 -15.54 -3.67 6.67
CA PHE A 123 -15.84 -2.55 7.59
C PHE A 123 -14.88 -1.37 7.39
N PHE A 124 -13.58 -1.66 7.28
CA PHE A 124 -12.54 -0.65 7.09
C PHE A 124 -12.78 0.18 5.83
N TYR A 125 -13.03 -0.47 4.70
CA TYR A 125 -13.34 0.23 3.45
C TYR A 125 -14.67 0.99 3.50
N ARG A 126 -15.66 0.49 4.24
CA ARG A 126 -16.99 1.13 4.34
C ARG A 126 -16.97 2.37 5.24
N PHE A 127 -16.23 2.32 6.36
CA PHE A 127 -16.37 3.30 7.43
C PHE A 127 -15.10 4.10 7.74
N VAL A 128 -13.91 3.55 7.52
CA VAL A 128 -12.64 4.18 7.91
C VAL A 128 -12.00 4.94 6.75
N ILE A 129 -12.01 4.40 5.54
CA ILE A 129 -11.41 5.07 4.37
C ILE A 129 -12.30 6.26 3.95
N LYS A 130 -11.91 7.46 4.39
CA LYS A 130 -12.60 8.73 4.11
C LYS A 130 -11.59 9.81 3.76
N SER A 131 -11.84 10.57 2.71
CA SER A 131 -11.02 11.71 2.32
C SER A 131 -11.28 12.98 3.14
N GLY A 132 -12.47 13.12 3.70
CA GLY A 132 -12.92 14.34 4.39
C GLY A 132 -11.99 14.91 5.48
N PRO A 133 -11.27 14.07 6.27
CA PRO A 133 -10.30 14.57 7.24
C PRO A 133 -9.01 15.14 6.65
N PHE A 134 -8.69 14.90 5.37
CA PHE A 134 -7.49 15.50 4.76
C PHE A 134 -7.64 17.01 4.60
N ARG A 135 -6.61 17.73 4.98
CA ARG A 135 -6.54 19.19 4.84
C ARG A 135 -5.10 19.67 4.67
N SER A 136 -4.91 20.78 4.01
CA SER A 136 -3.64 21.51 4.00
C SER A 136 -3.58 22.52 5.14
N THR A 137 -2.38 22.72 5.69
CA THR A 137 -2.06 23.76 6.70
C THR A 137 -1.61 25.05 5.99
N SER A 138 -1.31 26.09 6.79
CA SER A 138 -0.73 27.34 6.27
C SER A 138 0.65 27.14 5.63
N ALA A 139 1.37 26.08 5.94
CA ALA A 139 2.66 25.72 5.34
C ALA A 139 2.54 25.26 3.85
N CYS A 140 1.33 25.11 3.31
CA CYS A 140 1.14 24.70 1.92
C CYS A 140 1.62 25.78 0.95
N VAL A 141 2.56 25.41 0.06
CA VAL A 141 3.15 26.29 -0.96
C VAL A 141 2.48 26.18 -2.33
N GLY A 142 1.38 25.41 -2.46
CA GLY A 142 0.64 25.28 -3.71
C GLY A 142 1.33 24.52 -4.84
N CYS A 143 2.38 23.75 -4.55
CA CYS A 143 3.24 23.10 -5.58
C CYS A 143 2.55 22.01 -6.43
N GLY A 144 1.36 21.54 -6.05
CA GLY A 144 0.60 20.54 -6.82
C GLY A 144 1.08 19.10 -6.70
N LYS A 145 2.20 18.80 -6.04
CA LYS A 145 2.75 17.42 -5.95
C LYS A 145 1.72 16.42 -5.42
N CYS A 146 0.91 16.80 -4.45
CA CYS A 146 -0.15 15.94 -3.90
C CYS A 146 -1.19 15.52 -4.95
N ALA A 147 -1.54 16.41 -5.87
CA ALA A 147 -2.45 16.10 -6.97
C ALA A 147 -1.76 15.19 -8.00
N ALA A 148 -0.50 15.45 -8.33
CA ALA A 148 0.27 14.65 -9.30
C ALA A 148 0.49 13.20 -8.85
N VAL A 149 0.72 12.95 -7.55
CA VAL A 149 0.96 11.59 -7.02
C VAL A 149 -0.33 10.84 -6.67
N CYS A 150 -1.49 11.46 -6.86
CA CYS A 150 -2.76 10.82 -6.49
C CYS A 150 -3.19 9.78 -7.51
N VAL A 151 -3.01 8.50 -7.20
CA VAL A 151 -3.35 7.37 -8.10
C VAL A 151 -4.83 7.31 -8.49
N GLU A 152 -5.73 7.96 -7.71
CA GLU A 152 -7.16 8.06 -8.02
C GLU A 152 -7.52 9.37 -8.73
N ASN A 153 -6.54 10.26 -9.02
CA ASN A 153 -6.80 11.62 -9.53
C ASN A 153 -7.86 12.36 -8.71
N ASN A 154 -7.84 12.15 -7.39
CA ASN A 154 -8.86 12.59 -6.45
C ASN A 154 -8.56 13.95 -5.80
N ILE A 155 -7.44 14.59 -6.16
CA ILE A 155 -7.01 15.86 -5.58
C ILE A 155 -6.95 16.91 -6.68
N ARG A 156 -7.57 18.07 -6.44
CA ARG A 156 -7.53 19.24 -7.32
C ARG A 156 -7.03 20.45 -6.54
N LEU A 157 -6.33 21.35 -7.21
CA LEU A 157 -5.98 22.64 -6.61
C LEU A 157 -7.13 23.63 -6.82
N ARG A 158 -7.56 24.29 -5.75
CA ARG A 158 -8.43 25.45 -5.75
C ARG A 158 -7.73 26.57 -5.00
N ASP A 159 -7.58 27.72 -5.64
CA ASP A 159 -6.84 28.88 -5.08
C ASP A 159 -5.46 28.50 -4.52
N GLY A 160 -4.72 27.66 -5.27
CA GLY A 160 -3.41 27.17 -4.90
C GLY A 160 -3.38 26.13 -3.78
N ARG A 161 -4.54 25.64 -3.29
CA ARG A 161 -4.62 24.66 -2.20
C ARG A 161 -5.29 23.36 -2.64
N PRO A 162 -4.81 22.19 -2.12
CA PRO A 162 -5.40 20.91 -2.46
C PRO A 162 -6.79 20.73 -1.82
N VAL A 163 -7.70 20.24 -2.62
CA VAL A 163 -9.06 19.82 -2.22
C VAL A 163 -9.22 18.36 -2.62
N TRP A 164 -9.63 17.53 -1.67
CA TRP A 164 -9.84 16.09 -1.88
C TRP A 164 -11.29 15.80 -2.25
N GLY A 165 -11.49 14.98 -3.28
CA GLY A 165 -12.78 14.39 -3.61
C GLY A 165 -13.08 13.14 -2.75
N ASP A 166 -14.03 12.34 -3.18
CA ASP A 166 -14.59 11.19 -2.45
C ASP A 166 -13.93 9.83 -2.79
N ARG A 167 -13.11 9.77 -3.86
CA ARG A 167 -12.47 8.55 -4.34
C ARG A 167 -11.07 8.34 -3.73
N CYS A 168 -10.96 8.39 -2.41
CA CYS A 168 -9.67 8.20 -1.74
C CYS A 168 -9.45 6.72 -1.38
N THR A 169 -8.29 6.19 -1.71
CA THR A 169 -7.86 4.83 -1.33
C THR A 169 -6.96 4.79 -0.10
N HIS A 170 -6.75 5.93 0.58
CA HIS A 170 -5.89 6.06 1.76
C HIS A 170 -4.44 5.58 1.56
N CYS A 171 -3.88 5.74 0.37
CA CYS A 171 -2.50 5.35 0.07
C CYS A 171 -1.43 6.20 0.77
N MET A 172 -1.81 7.28 1.43
CA MET A 172 -0.93 8.24 2.11
C MET A 172 0.12 8.94 1.22
N ALA A 173 0.13 8.71 -0.09
CA ALA A 173 1.14 9.29 -0.98
C ALA A 173 1.15 10.83 -0.92
N CYS A 174 -0.03 11.46 -0.89
CA CYS A 174 -0.14 12.92 -0.82
C CYS A 174 0.41 13.50 0.48
N ILE A 175 0.15 12.86 1.63
CA ILE A 175 0.56 13.36 2.95
C ILE A 175 2.03 13.04 3.23
N CYS A 176 2.49 11.83 2.91
CA CYS A 176 3.89 11.44 3.11
C CYS A 176 4.82 12.09 2.07
N GLY A 177 4.35 12.31 0.84
CA GLY A 177 5.13 12.93 -0.24
C GLY A 177 5.09 14.45 -0.27
N CYS A 178 4.43 15.12 0.68
CA CYS A 178 4.35 16.58 0.70
C CYS A 178 5.70 17.20 1.10
N PRO A 179 6.39 17.96 0.21
CA PRO A 179 7.72 18.51 0.52
C PRO A 179 7.71 19.54 1.65
N ALA A 180 6.58 20.23 1.84
CA ALA A 180 6.41 21.21 2.91
C ALA A 180 5.81 20.59 4.20
N GLY A 181 5.55 19.27 4.23
CA GLY A 181 4.87 18.62 5.36
C GLY A 181 3.49 19.20 5.67
N ALA A 182 2.86 19.86 4.69
CA ALA A 182 1.70 20.72 4.90
C ALA A 182 0.35 19.99 4.86
N ILE A 183 0.32 18.67 4.74
CA ILE A 183 -0.92 17.91 4.67
C ILE A 183 -1.11 17.11 5.96
N GLU A 184 -2.32 17.17 6.50
CA GLU A 184 -2.73 16.45 7.70
C GLU A 184 -4.02 15.66 7.48
N TYR A 185 -4.14 14.54 8.19
CA TYR A 185 -5.37 13.76 8.31
C TYR A 185 -6.02 14.02 9.67
N GLY A 186 -6.83 15.04 9.74
CA GLY A 186 -7.44 15.52 10.98
C GLY A 186 -6.40 15.87 12.04
N ARG A 187 -6.56 15.31 13.23
CA ARG A 187 -5.57 15.37 14.33
C ARG A 187 -4.68 14.13 14.37
N ALA A 188 -5.09 13.06 13.67
CA ALA A 188 -4.48 11.74 13.79
C ALA A 188 -3.03 11.68 13.25
N SER A 189 -2.69 12.49 12.27
CA SER A 189 -1.35 12.50 11.66
C SER A 189 -0.39 13.56 12.23
N ARG A 190 -0.88 14.45 13.08
CA ARG A 190 -0.07 15.54 13.64
C ARG A 190 1.13 15.02 14.41
N GLY A 191 2.30 15.58 14.14
CA GLY A 191 3.54 15.22 14.82
C GLY A 191 4.07 13.81 14.51
N LYS A 192 3.41 13.05 13.63
CA LYS A 192 3.92 11.76 13.20
C LYS A 192 4.97 11.94 12.10
N PRO A 193 6.05 11.13 12.10
CA PRO A 193 6.99 11.08 11.00
C PRO A 193 6.32 10.81 9.65
N ARG A 194 6.95 11.27 8.57
CA ARG A 194 6.53 11.03 7.19
C ARG A 194 7.60 10.15 6.55
N TYR A 195 7.34 8.86 6.51
CA TYR A 195 8.29 7.94 5.90
C TYR A 195 8.22 8.06 4.36
N GLN A 196 9.38 8.19 3.77
CA GLN A 196 9.63 8.00 2.35
C GLN A 196 10.87 7.12 2.24
N CYS A 197 10.85 6.10 1.36
CA CYS A 197 12.02 5.27 1.14
C CYS A 197 13.18 6.15 0.65
N PRO A 198 14.32 6.18 1.35
CA PRO A 198 15.43 7.08 1.00
C PRO A 198 16.06 6.75 -0.36
N GLU A 199 15.94 5.51 -0.82
CA GLU A 199 16.45 5.05 -2.12
C GLU A 199 15.57 5.48 -3.30
N TYR A 200 14.40 6.06 -3.03
CA TYR A 200 13.44 6.58 -4.01
C TYR A 200 13.35 8.11 -4.00
N ARG A 201 14.41 8.79 -3.71
CA ARG A 201 14.45 10.24 -3.96
C ARG A 201 14.67 10.44 -5.45
N GLU A 202 13.65 10.92 -6.16
CA GLU A 202 13.83 11.55 -7.46
C GLU A 202 14.86 12.67 -7.27
N GLU A 203 16.05 12.56 -7.91
CA GLU A 203 17.05 13.61 -7.99
C GLU A 203 16.50 14.82 -8.75
#